data_00da09101e033ec777ad8a0c9e020dd5
#
_entry.id   00da09101e033ec777ad8a0c9e020dd5
#
_cell.length_a   1.000
_cell.length_b   1.000
_cell.length_c   1.000
_cell.angle_alpha   90.00
_cell.angle_beta   90.00
_cell.angle_gamma   90.00
#
_symmetry.space_group_name_H-M   'P 1'
#
loop_
_entity.id
_entity.type
_entity.pdbx_description
1 polymer ?
#
loop_
_entity_poly.entity_id
_entity_poly.type
_entity_poly.pdbx_seq_one_letter_code
_entity_poly.pdbx_strand_id
1 'polypeptide(L)'
;MTAVAVVVSGNGTVPAPGDSGQVVAGAGQGTSTSAGKGTSTSAAAPRVTLSAREVLLAAAEKADRQAEGSGDWWRSVTVSRNLYVAKAGGYLVMDRSRNEGWTPAATGGEQWGGGQRLGAEPATEADRKAWEQAGAPSEIEVLVPGKGGGKGKYGALTLSTSEGKASMSHTPLVDGDKVFWLGKNVTMQDLRGLPDDPRKLKKWLMASYAGHGTESSSEEMSGDAWLFKVSVGLIMDMPVTPEVRGAAFRMLADLDGVRVTENVTDAEGRQGTAVSVEERYESGGVSENRLVFDETTGRALANEYVVVKPGGLQAGFAPGAVWNSTALIEAGWTDDKPAS
;
A
#
# COMPACT_ATOMS: atom_id res chain seq x y z
N MET A 1 23.74 11.58 10.93
CA MET A 1 22.87 12.00 9.82
C MET A 1 21.82 10.95 9.69
N THR A 2 20.63 11.23 10.19
CA THR A 2 19.52 10.27 10.21
C THR A 2 18.54 10.72 9.14
N ALA A 3 18.58 10.06 8.00
CA ALA A 3 17.55 10.22 6.98
C ALA A 3 16.25 9.68 7.58
N VAL A 4 15.20 10.50 7.62
CA VAL A 4 13.84 10.04 7.89
C VAL A 4 13.39 9.34 6.61
N ALA A 5 13.74 8.06 6.50
CA ALA A 5 13.14 7.19 5.52
C ALA A 5 11.73 6.89 6.02
N VAL A 6 10.72 7.12 5.19
CA VAL A 6 9.43 6.45 5.33
C VAL A 6 9.73 4.97 5.17
N VAL A 7 9.88 4.29 6.29
CA VAL A 7 10.19 2.84 6.31
C VAL A 7 8.92 2.11 5.91
N VAL A 8 8.82 1.77 4.64
CA VAL A 8 8.01 0.62 4.23
C VAL A 8 8.82 -0.61 4.64
N SER A 9 8.57 -1.14 5.83
CA SER A 9 9.28 -2.29 6.38
C SER A 9 8.92 -3.53 5.58
N GLY A 10 9.82 -3.96 4.74
CA GLY A 10 9.79 -5.27 4.11
C GLY A 10 10.63 -6.28 4.90
N ASN A 11 10.12 -7.45 5.05
CA ASN A 11 10.76 -8.75 5.29
C ASN A 11 11.32 -9.14 6.65
N GLY A 12 10.63 -10.08 7.28
CA GLY A 12 11.11 -11.01 8.28
C GLY A 12 10.20 -12.23 8.43
N THR A 13 10.75 -13.38 8.63
CA THR A 13 10.10 -14.70 8.56
C THR A 13 9.55 -15.18 9.92
N VAL A 14 8.36 -15.78 9.95
CA VAL A 14 7.71 -16.44 11.10
C VAL A 14 7.68 -17.98 10.88
N PRO A 15 7.96 -18.84 11.86
CA PRO A 15 7.91 -20.30 11.70
C PRO A 15 6.50 -20.86 11.74
N ALA A 16 6.28 -21.93 10.99
CA ALA A 16 5.01 -22.63 10.87
C ALA A 16 4.66 -23.43 12.12
N PRO A 17 3.36 -23.51 12.51
CA PRO A 17 2.87 -24.55 13.43
C PRO A 17 2.66 -25.86 12.68
N GLY A 18 2.95 -26.96 13.36
CA GLY A 18 2.90 -28.32 12.83
C GLY A 18 1.51 -28.82 12.51
N ASP A 19 1.54 -29.76 11.61
CA ASP A 19 0.49 -30.59 11.02
C ASP A 19 -0.45 -31.26 12.04
N SER A 20 -1.77 -31.16 11.81
CA SER A 20 -2.71 -32.26 12.15
C SER A 20 -4.13 -32.02 11.59
N GLY A 21 -4.60 -32.98 10.79
CA GLY A 21 -6.00 -33.41 10.79
C GLY A 21 -6.85 -33.11 9.54
N GLN A 22 -6.83 -34.04 8.62
CA GLN A 22 -7.90 -34.29 7.62
C GLN A 22 -9.25 -34.46 8.29
N VAL A 23 -10.32 -33.88 7.74
CA VAL A 23 -11.68 -34.42 7.82
C VAL A 23 -12.39 -34.33 6.48
N VAL A 24 -13.03 -35.45 6.14
CA VAL A 24 -13.57 -35.88 4.88
C VAL A 24 -14.93 -35.25 4.54
N ALA A 25 -15.19 -35.13 3.24
CA ALA A 25 -16.44 -34.72 2.61
C ALA A 25 -17.63 -35.61 2.94
N GLY A 26 -18.81 -35.03 3.08
CA GLY A 26 -20.09 -35.71 3.08
C GLY A 26 -21.07 -35.07 2.11
N ALA A 27 -21.39 -35.78 1.05
CA ALA A 27 -22.43 -35.43 0.08
C ALA A 27 -23.82 -35.71 0.64
N GLY A 28 -24.76 -34.80 0.42
CA GLY A 28 -26.19 -35.02 0.67
C GLY A 28 -27.03 -34.38 -0.42
N GLN A 29 -27.55 -35.22 -1.31
CA GLN A 29 -28.59 -34.90 -2.28
C GLN A 29 -29.95 -34.79 -1.57
N GLY A 30 -30.75 -33.81 -1.96
CA GLY A 30 -32.16 -33.69 -1.58
C GLY A 30 -32.94 -32.91 -2.62
N THR A 31 -33.64 -33.65 -3.46
CA THR A 31 -34.64 -33.18 -4.43
C THR A 31 -35.95 -32.83 -3.73
N SER A 32 -36.54 -31.67 -4.04
CA SER A 32 -37.99 -31.53 -4.05
C SER A 32 -38.47 -30.40 -4.95
N THR A 33 -39.29 -30.73 -5.88
CA THR A 33 -40.09 -29.93 -6.80
C THR A 33 -41.19 -29.17 -6.08
N SER A 34 -41.37 -27.89 -6.40
CA SER A 34 -42.68 -27.24 -6.28
C SER A 34 -42.76 -26.06 -7.27
N ALA A 35 -43.81 -26.12 -8.11
CA ALA A 35 -44.17 -25.14 -9.11
C ALA A 35 -44.84 -23.93 -8.46
N GLY A 36 -44.46 -22.73 -8.90
CA GLY A 36 -45.07 -21.45 -8.47
C GLY A 36 -44.84 -20.33 -9.46
N LYS A 37 -45.86 -20.02 -10.23
CA LYS A 37 -46.20 -18.87 -11.07
C LYS A 37 -45.26 -17.70 -11.20
N GLY A 38 -45.14 -17.29 -12.46
CA GLY A 38 -44.35 -16.24 -13.03
C GLY A 38 -44.40 -14.86 -12.36
N THR A 39 -43.22 -14.31 -12.25
CA THR A 39 -43.00 -12.88 -12.19
C THR A 39 -42.02 -12.58 -13.32
N SER A 40 -42.39 -11.62 -14.18
CA SER A 40 -41.55 -11.15 -15.27
C SER A 40 -40.24 -10.63 -14.73
N THR A 41 -39.20 -11.40 -14.93
CA THR A 41 -37.83 -10.97 -14.67
C THR A 41 -37.46 -9.98 -15.78
N SER A 42 -37.43 -8.71 -15.46
CA SER A 42 -36.73 -7.73 -16.29
C SER A 42 -35.27 -8.22 -16.39
N ALA A 43 -34.91 -8.67 -17.58
CA ALA A 43 -33.54 -9.04 -17.86
C ALA A 43 -32.67 -7.80 -17.62
N ALA A 44 -31.83 -7.85 -16.59
CA ALA A 44 -30.83 -6.84 -16.37
C ALA A 44 -29.99 -6.76 -17.67
N ALA A 45 -29.81 -5.57 -18.21
CA ALA A 45 -28.97 -5.36 -19.36
C ALA A 45 -27.60 -6.00 -19.10
N PRO A 46 -26.97 -6.64 -20.12
CA PRO A 46 -25.68 -7.25 -19.95
C PRO A 46 -24.70 -6.20 -19.41
N ARG A 47 -24.15 -6.42 -18.22
CA ARG A 47 -23.07 -5.60 -17.70
C ARG A 47 -21.88 -5.85 -18.59
N VAL A 48 -21.45 -4.80 -19.31
CA VAL A 48 -20.19 -4.83 -20.04
C VAL A 48 -19.07 -4.85 -19.01
N THR A 49 -18.43 -6.00 -18.86
CA THR A 49 -17.23 -6.09 -18.01
C THR A 49 -16.07 -5.51 -18.82
N LEU A 50 -15.54 -4.38 -18.40
CA LEU A 50 -14.38 -3.76 -19.01
C LEU A 50 -13.13 -4.62 -18.77
N SER A 51 -12.22 -4.64 -19.74
CA SER A 51 -10.90 -5.24 -19.52
C SER A 51 -10.08 -4.39 -18.53
N ALA A 52 -9.10 -5.00 -17.86
CA ALA A 52 -8.19 -4.27 -16.97
C ALA A 52 -7.58 -3.03 -17.66
N ARG A 53 -7.24 -3.17 -18.94
CA ARG A 53 -6.71 -2.08 -19.74
C ARG A 53 -7.71 -0.94 -19.91
N GLU A 54 -8.96 -1.23 -20.22
CA GLU A 54 -10.02 -0.21 -20.39
C GLU A 54 -10.31 0.54 -19.09
N VAL A 55 -10.34 -0.15 -17.95
CA VAL A 55 -10.51 0.47 -16.62
C VAL A 55 -9.36 1.45 -16.34
N LEU A 56 -8.12 1.03 -16.59
CA LEU A 56 -6.94 1.88 -16.35
C LEU A 56 -6.89 3.08 -17.32
N LEU A 57 -7.31 2.91 -18.57
CA LEU A 57 -7.40 4.03 -19.51
C LEU A 57 -8.49 5.03 -19.11
N ALA A 58 -9.63 4.55 -18.60
CA ALA A 58 -10.67 5.42 -18.05
C ALA A 58 -10.19 6.17 -16.79
N ALA A 59 -9.43 5.52 -15.91
CA ALA A 59 -8.80 6.16 -14.76
C ALA A 59 -7.79 7.23 -15.18
N ALA A 60 -7.00 6.97 -16.23
CA ALA A 60 -6.06 7.93 -16.80
C ALA A 60 -6.74 9.21 -17.29
N GLU A 61 -7.84 9.08 -18.04
CA GLU A 61 -8.61 10.23 -18.50
C GLU A 61 -9.17 11.09 -17.37
N LYS A 62 -9.55 10.47 -16.26
CA LYS A 62 -10.05 11.17 -15.07
C LYS A 62 -8.91 11.84 -14.31
N ALA A 63 -7.76 11.18 -14.22
CA ALA A 63 -6.56 11.74 -13.63
C ALA A 63 -6.09 13.00 -14.39
N ASP A 64 -6.08 12.97 -15.72
CA ASP A 64 -5.72 14.12 -16.56
C ASP A 64 -6.61 15.36 -16.32
N ARG A 65 -7.86 15.14 -15.90
CA ARG A 65 -8.84 16.22 -15.65
C ARG A 65 -8.83 16.74 -14.22
N GLN A 66 -7.99 16.20 -13.35
CA GLN A 66 -7.84 16.74 -12.00
C GLN A 66 -7.30 18.16 -12.08
N ALA A 67 -7.79 19.03 -11.19
CA ALA A 67 -7.27 20.38 -11.12
C ALA A 67 -5.80 20.36 -10.71
N GLU A 68 -4.96 21.07 -11.44
CA GLU A 68 -3.60 21.31 -11.03
C GLU A 68 -3.60 22.35 -9.91
N GLY A 69 -3.16 21.94 -8.72
CA GLY A 69 -3.01 22.83 -7.60
C GLY A 69 -1.67 23.60 -7.65
N SER A 70 -1.58 24.66 -6.86
CA SER A 70 -0.34 25.40 -6.61
C SER A 70 -0.27 25.78 -5.13
N GLY A 71 0.92 26.04 -4.63
CA GLY A 71 1.17 26.45 -3.25
C GLY A 71 2.65 26.41 -2.92
N ASP A 72 2.99 26.96 -1.76
CA ASP A 72 4.37 26.96 -1.26
C ASP A 72 4.84 25.56 -0.82
N TRP A 73 3.89 24.67 -0.52
CA TRP A 73 4.14 23.33 0.01
C TRP A 73 3.30 22.27 -0.69
N TRP A 74 3.93 21.13 -0.95
CA TRP A 74 3.21 19.88 -1.19
C TRP A 74 3.01 19.16 0.13
N ARG A 75 1.76 18.98 0.53
CA ARG A 75 1.37 18.26 1.76
C ARG A 75 0.77 16.93 1.42
N SER A 76 1.18 15.88 2.14
CA SER A 76 0.56 14.56 2.09
C SER A 76 0.25 14.08 3.51
N VAL A 77 -0.92 13.45 3.67
CA VAL A 77 -1.37 12.82 4.91
C VAL A 77 -1.80 11.41 4.61
N THR A 78 -1.22 10.45 5.31
CA THR A 78 -1.51 9.03 5.16
C THR A 78 -1.81 8.37 6.50
N VAL A 79 -2.57 7.25 6.45
CA VAL A 79 -2.71 6.32 7.56
C VAL A 79 -2.09 4.99 7.14
N SER A 80 -1.06 4.58 7.86
CA SER A 80 -0.41 3.29 7.65
C SER A 80 -0.94 2.25 8.64
N ARG A 81 -1.08 1.01 8.18
CA ARG A 81 -1.45 -0.16 8.98
C ARG A 81 -0.50 -1.30 8.70
N ASN A 82 -0.04 -1.95 9.77
CA ASN A 82 0.86 -3.09 9.69
C ASN A 82 0.35 -4.22 10.58
N LEU A 83 0.22 -5.41 10.02
CA LEU A 83 -0.22 -6.60 10.73
C LEU A 83 0.99 -7.35 11.31
N TYR A 84 0.90 -7.70 12.57
CA TYR A 84 1.95 -8.44 13.29
C TYR A 84 1.38 -9.65 14.00
N VAL A 85 2.26 -10.59 14.38
CA VAL A 85 1.93 -11.70 15.27
C VAL A 85 2.42 -11.34 16.67
N ALA A 86 1.53 -11.37 17.65
CA ALA A 86 1.89 -11.22 19.06
C ALA A 86 2.77 -12.40 19.51
N LYS A 87 3.90 -12.11 20.16
CA LYS A 87 4.83 -13.13 20.62
C LYS A 87 4.23 -14.03 21.70
N ALA A 88 3.41 -13.47 22.57
CA ALA A 88 2.62 -14.21 23.55
C ALA A 88 1.20 -14.41 23.01
N GLY A 89 0.73 -15.66 22.97
CA GLY A 89 -0.62 -16.00 22.54
C GLY A 89 -0.84 -16.12 21.03
N GLY A 90 0.10 -15.66 20.19
CA GLY A 90 0.08 -15.86 18.73
C GLY A 90 -1.08 -15.18 17.97
N TYR A 91 -1.84 -14.28 18.62
CA TYR A 91 -2.91 -13.54 17.96
C TYR A 91 -2.36 -12.42 17.07
N LEU A 92 -3.17 -11.97 16.11
CA LEU A 92 -2.79 -10.91 15.19
C LEU A 92 -3.10 -9.54 15.77
N VAL A 93 -2.17 -8.60 15.52
CA VAL A 93 -2.24 -7.21 16.00
C VAL A 93 -2.03 -6.28 14.82
N MET A 94 -2.94 -5.33 14.66
CA MET A 94 -2.85 -4.25 13.69
C MET A 94 -2.28 -3.02 14.37
N ASP A 95 -1.07 -2.61 14.00
CA ASP A 95 -0.48 -1.32 14.42
C ASP A 95 -0.84 -0.24 13.41
N ARG A 96 -1.25 0.93 13.90
CA ARG A 96 -1.72 2.02 13.08
C ARG A 96 -0.95 3.30 13.37
N SER A 97 -0.64 4.06 12.32
CA SER A 97 -0.01 5.37 12.45
C SER A 97 -0.54 6.34 11.40
N ARG A 98 -0.75 7.59 11.80
CA ARG A 98 -0.98 8.72 10.90
C ARG A 98 0.38 9.37 10.59
N ASN A 99 0.65 9.60 9.33
CA ASN A 99 1.88 10.24 8.89
C ASN A 99 1.54 11.49 8.09
N GLU A 100 2.37 12.51 8.22
CA GLU A 100 2.21 13.77 7.53
C GLU A 100 3.56 14.23 6.99
N GLY A 101 3.59 14.60 5.71
CA GLY A 101 4.77 15.08 5.03
C GLY A 101 4.52 16.43 4.36
N TRP A 102 5.51 17.29 4.39
CA TRP A 102 5.49 18.60 3.76
C TRP A 102 6.78 18.81 2.99
N THR A 103 6.69 19.05 1.70
CA THR A 103 7.83 19.28 0.83
C THR A 103 7.72 20.69 0.22
N PRO A 104 8.74 21.53 0.36
CA PRO A 104 8.67 22.89 -0.18
C PRO A 104 8.70 22.89 -1.70
N ALA A 105 7.94 23.78 -2.32
CA ALA A 105 7.99 24.03 -3.75
C ALA A 105 9.33 24.66 -4.18
N ALA A 106 9.88 25.52 -3.33
CA ALA A 106 11.12 26.25 -3.59
C ALA A 106 12.35 25.46 -3.13
N THR A 107 13.47 25.73 -3.79
CA THR A 107 14.81 25.23 -3.38
C THR A 107 15.30 25.93 -2.12
N GLY A 108 16.23 25.30 -1.40
CA GLY A 108 16.83 25.85 -0.18
C GLY A 108 15.96 25.78 1.07
N GLY A 109 14.76 25.18 0.96
CA GLY A 109 13.87 24.96 2.08
C GLY A 109 14.17 23.68 2.86
N GLU A 110 13.33 23.41 3.85
CA GLU A 110 13.37 22.19 4.65
C GLU A 110 12.12 21.38 4.39
N GLN A 111 12.26 20.07 4.28
CA GLN A 111 11.10 19.18 4.32
C GLN A 111 10.71 18.93 5.78
N TRP A 112 9.41 18.86 6.02
CA TRP A 112 8.86 18.51 7.32
C TRP A 112 8.19 17.14 7.24
N GLY A 113 8.37 16.35 8.27
CA GLY A 113 7.75 15.05 8.40
C GLY A 113 7.42 14.76 9.84
N GLY A 114 6.29 14.16 10.03
CA GLY A 114 5.84 13.79 11.36
C GLY A 114 4.82 12.69 11.34
N GLY A 115 4.43 12.27 12.52
CA GLY A 115 3.43 11.24 12.66
C GLY A 115 2.91 11.11 14.07
N GLN A 116 1.85 10.34 14.17
CA GLN A 116 1.22 9.94 15.41
C GLN A 116 0.90 8.46 15.36
N ARG A 117 1.32 7.72 16.37
CA ARG A 117 0.84 6.34 16.57
C ARG A 117 -0.63 6.41 17.00
N LEU A 118 -1.49 5.65 16.33
CA LEU A 118 -2.92 5.60 16.62
C LEU A 118 -3.28 4.42 17.57
N GLY A 119 -2.24 3.72 18.05
CA GLY A 119 -2.38 2.55 18.90
C GLY A 119 -2.49 1.25 18.11
N ALA A 120 -2.09 0.17 18.76
CA ALA A 120 -2.22 -1.19 18.24
C ALA A 120 -3.50 -1.83 18.78
N GLU A 121 -4.17 -2.60 17.93
CA GLU A 121 -5.42 -3.29 18.28
C GLU A 121 -5.42 -4.72 17.73
N PRO A 122 -6.15 -5.67 18.36
CA PRO A 122 -6.35 -7.00 17.79
C PRO A 122 -7.00 -6.89 16.40
N ALA A 123 -6.49 -7.66 15.42
CA ALA A 123 -6.87 -7.52 14.02
C ALA A 123 -8.30 -8.02 13.72
N THR A 124 -8.77 -9.03 14.46
CA THR A 124 -10.10 -9.63 14.30
C THR A 124 -10.78 -9.81 15.66
N GLU A 125 -12.05 -10.17 15.65
CA GLU A 125 -12.78 -10.52 16.88
C GLU A 125 -12.21 -11.78 17.57
N ALA A 126 -11.69 -12.73 16.80
CA ALA A 126 -10.99 -13.89 17.35
C ALA A 126 -9.67 -13.49 18.02
N ASP A 127 -8.91 -12.60 17.40
CA ASP A 127 -7.68 -12.05 17.98
C ASP A 127 -7.97 -11.22 19.23
N ARG A 128 -9.09 -10.48 19.27
CA ARG A 128 -9.54 -9.74 20.46
C ARG A 128 -9.77 -10.66 21.64
N LYS A 129 -10.47 -11.77 21.43
CA LYS A 129 -10.69 -12.77 22.49
C LYS A 129 -9.39 -13.39 22.99
N ALA A 130 -8.46 -13.67 22.08
CA ALA A 130 -7.15 -14.21 22.45
C ALA A 130 -6.31 -13.17 23.24
N TRP A 131 -6.37 -11.91 22.85
CA TRP A 131 -5.73 -10.80 23.57
C TRP A 131 -6.32 -10.62 24.98
N GLU A 132 -7.65 -10.69 25.12
CA GLU A 132 -8.34 -10.64 26.42
C GLU A 132 -7.94 -11.82 27.31
N GLN A 133 -7.87 -13.04 26.76
CA GLN A 133 -7.38 -14.24 27.46
C GLN A 133 -5.91 -14.12 27.89
N ALA A 134 -5.11 -13.37 27.14
CA ALA A 134 -3.74 -13.05 27.50
C ALA A 134 -3.61 -11.93 28.56
N GLY A 135 -4.73 -11.46 29.12
CA GLY A 135 -4.77 -10.41 30.13
C GLY A 135 -4.91 -8.99 29.60
N ALA A 136 -5.28 -8.83 28.35
CA ALA A 136 -5.48 -7.55 27.65
C ALA A 136 -4.30 -6.56 27.84
N PRO A 137 -3.05 -6.97 27.54
CA PRO A 137 -1.88 -6.13 27.80
C PRO A 137 -1.93 -4.83 27.01
N SER A 138 -1.58 -3.71 27.64
CA SER A 138 -1.47 -2.41 26.99
C SER A 138 -0.22 -2.26 26.14
N GLU A 139 0.80 -3.08 26.42
CA GLU A 139 2.04 -3.20 25.66
C GLU A 139 2.14 -4.61 25.09
N ILE A 140 2.20 -4.73 23.76
CA ILE A 140 2.18 -6.01 23.05
C ILE A 140 3.53 -6.21 22.38
N GLU A 141 4.28 -7.24 22.80
CA GLU A 141 5.50 -7.64 22.13
C GLU A 141 5.16 -8.44 20.87
N VAL A 142 5.63 -7.98 19.70
CA VAL A 142 5.40 -8.62 18.40
C VAL A 142 6.71 -9.10 17.80
N LEU A 143 6.62 -10.08 16.91
CA LEU A 143 7.76 -10.59 16.17
C LEU A 143 8.02 -9.71 14.94
N VAL A 144 9.28 -9.32 14.76
CA VAL A 144 9.76 -8.58 13.62
C VAL A 144 11.05 -9.22 13.08
N PRO A 145 11.50 -8.91 11.85
CA PRO A 145 12.78 -9.38 11.34
C PRO A 145 13.92 -8.97 12.27
N GLY A 146 14.81 -9.89 12.54
CA GLY A 146 16.03 -9.58 13.27
C GLY A 146 17.04 -8.79 12.44
N LYS A 147 17.84 -7.95 13.10
CA LYS A 147 18.95 -7.25 12.44
C LYS A 147 19.95 -8.27 11.86
N GLY A 148 20.22 -8.17 10.54
CA GLY A 148 21.19 -9.00 9.84
C GLY A 148 20.62 -10.03 8.87
N GLY A 149 19.32 -10.04 8.60
CA GLY A 149 18.71 -10.74 7.46
C GLY A 149 18.89 -12.27 7.38
N GLY A 150 19.42 -12.91 8.43
CA GLY A 150 19.62 -14.36 8.45
C GLY A 150 18.32 -15.12 8.69
N LYS A 151 18.08 -16.21 7.94
CA LYS A 151 16.93 -17.10 8.14
C LYS A 151 16.78 -17.48 9.61
N GLY A 152 15.62 -17.18 10.19
CA GLY A 152 15.23 -17.59 11.55
C GLY A 152 15.68 -16.67 12.69
N LYS A 153 16.23 -15.50 12.43
CA LYS A 153 16.49 -14.50 13.47
C LYS A 153 15.33 -13.50 13.52
N TYR A 154 14.57 -13.54 14.63
CA TYR A 154 13.51 -12.56 14.90
C TYR A 154 14.02 -11.53 15.91
N GLY A 155 13.65 -10.28 15.68
CA GLY A 155 13.66 -9.24 16.68
C GLY A 155 12.31 -9.17 17.39
N ALA A 156 12.22 -8.33 18.39
CA ALA A 156 10.98 -7.97 19.04
C ALA A 156 10.76 -6.46 18.92
N LEU A 157 9.52 -6.09 18.72
CA LEU A 157 9.04 -4.71 18.78
C LEU A 157 7.90 -4.68 19.79
N THR A 158 7.87 -3.66 20.64
CA THR A 158 6.76 -3.44 21.57
C THR A 158 5.81 -2.40 20.98
N LEU A 159 4.56 -2.77 20.83
CA LEU A 159 3.47 -1.93 20.37
C LEU A 159 2.60 -1.52 21.54
N SER A 160 2.26 -0.23 21.65
CA SER A 160 1.30 0.27 22.63
C SER A 160 -0.11 0.27 22.05
N THR A 161 -1.09 -0.14 22.85
CA THR A 161 -2.51 -0.03 22.49
C THR A 161 -3.04 1.41 22.61
N SER A 162 -2.29 2.29 23.26
CA SER A 162 -2.66 3.69 23.43
C SER A 162 -2.12 4.54 22.27
N GLU A 163 -2.85 5.59 21.94
CA GLU A 163 -2.36 6.61 21.03
C GLU A 163 -1.10 7.29 21.57
N GLY A 164 -0.17 7.55 20.66
CA GLY A 164 1.03 8.33 20.94
C GLY A 164 0.77 9.82 20.76
N LYS A 165 1.71 10.62 21.23
CA LYS A 165 1.72 12.05 20.92
C LYS A 165 2.12 12.26 19.46
N ALA A 166 1.47 13.18 18.77
CA ALA A 166 1.92 13.65 17.46
C ALA A 166 3.29 14.33 17.62
N SER A 167 4.16 14.10 16.65
CA SER A 167 5.47 14.74 16.57
C SER A 167 5.71 15.21 15.14
N MET A 168 6.40 16.33 15.00
CA MET A 168 6.84 16.90 13.74
C MET A 168 8.33 17.19 13.84
N SER A 169 9.06 16.93 12.77
CA SER A 169 10.48 17.26 12.65
C SER A 169 10.77 17.77 11.25
N HIS A 170 11.86 18.46 11.06
CA HIS A 170 12.27 18.97 9.77
C HIS A 170 13.73 18.61 9.47
N THR A 171 14.04 18.51 8.20
CA THR A 171 15.40 18.27 7.70
C THR A 171 15.61 19.07 6.43
N PRO A 172 16.83 19.58 6.20
CA PRO A 172 17.17 20.19 4.93
C PRO A 172 16.92 19.25 3.77
N LEU A 173 16.55 19.79 2.61
CA LEU A 173 16.53 19.05 1.38
C LEU A 173 17.94 18.51 1.06
N VAL A 174 18.00 17.32 0.47
CA VAL A 174 19.27 16.73 0.02
C VAL A 174 19.90 17.63 -1.04
N ASP A 175 21.17 17.97 -0.89
CA ASP A 175 21.90 18.93 -1.74
C ASP A 175 21.22 20.31 -1.85
N GLY A 176 20.29 20.62 -0.93
CA GLY A 176 19.57 21.89 -0.86
C GLY A 176 18.31 21.97 -1.75
N ASP A 177 18.06 20.99 -2.60
CA ASP A 177 16.95 21.04 -3.56
C ASP A 177 16.29 19.69 -3.89
N LYS A 178 16.76 18.59 -3.31
CA LYS A 178 16.31 17.24 -3.66
C LYS A 178 15.61 16.54 -2.51
N VAL A 179 14.68 15.66 -2.88
CA VAL A 179 14.03 14.68 -2.02
C VAL A 179 14.26 13.28 -2.58
N PHE A 180 14.23 12.27 -1.73
CA PHE A 180 14.34 10.89 -2.17
C PHE A 180 12.96 10.37 -2.60
N TRP A 181 12.72 10.37 -3.92
CA TRP A 181 11.55 9.76 -4.55
C TRP A 181 11.97 8.94 -5.77
N LEU A 182 11.13 8.05 -6.22
CA LEU A 182 11.39 7.21 -7.40
C LEU A 182 12.67 6.37 -7.29
N GLY A 183 13.09 6.01 -6.06
CA GLY A 183 14.32 5.28 -5.81
C GLY A 183 15.62 6.09 -6.01
N LYS A 184 15.52 7.43 -6.11
CA LYS A 184 16.67 8.34 -6.27
C LYS A 184 16.34 9.73 -5.72
N ASN A 185 17.38 10.56 -5.59
CA ASN A 185 17.21 11.97 -5.26
C ASN A 185 16.76 12.76 -6.50
N VAL A 186 15.62 13.42 -6.41
CA VAL A 186 15.01 14.23 -7.47
C VAL A 186 14.64 15.61 -6.94
N THR A 187 14.65 16.62 -7.81
CA THR A 187 14.16 17.95 -7.49
C THR A 187 12.65 18.03 -7.73
N MET A 188 12.00 19.05 -7.14
CA MET A 188 10.61 19.37 -7.47
C MET A 188 10.45 19.68 -8.96
N GLN A 189 11.43 20.31 -9.58
CA GLN A 189 11.43 20.59 -11.02
C GLN A 189 11.48 19.30 -11.86
N ASP A 190 12.28 18.30 -11.45
CA ASP A 190 12.31 17.00 -12.13
C ASP A 190 10.93 16.33 -12.10
N LEU A 191 10.26 16.34 -10.96
CA LEU A 191 8.93 15.74 -10.80
C LEU A 191 7.87 16.47 -11.63
N ARG A 192 7.89 17.80 -11.62
CA ARG A 192 6.97 18.64 -12.40
C ARG A 192 7.23 18.56 -13.89
N GLY A 193 8.46 18.24 -14.30
CA GLY A 193 8.90 18.09 -15.68
C GLY A 193 8.87 16.66 -16.20
N LEU A 194 8.29 15.69 -15.45
CA LEU A 194 8.16 14.32 -15.93
C LEU A 194 7.34 14.27 -17.22
N PRO A 195 7.66 13.34 -18.15
CA PRO A 195 6.89 13.19 -19.39
C PRO A 195 5.43 12.77 -19.13
N ASP A 196 4.52 13.41 -19.83
CA ASP A 196 3.09 13.09 -19.88
C ASP A 196 2.73 12.00 -20.92
N ASP A 197 3.68 11.63 -21.77
CA ASP A 197 3.58 10.48 -22.67
C ASP A 197 4.01 9.19 -21.94
N PRO A 198 3.18 8.13 -21.90
CA PRO A 198 3.46 6.92 -21.11
C PRO A 198 4.73 6.19 -21.54
N ARG A 199 5.10 6.22 -22.83
CA ARG A 199 6.32 5.57 -23.33
C ARG A 199 7.57 6.36 -22.94
N LYS A 200 7.50 7.70 -23.02
CA LYS A 200 8.59 8.57 -22.58
C LYS A 200 8.76 8.49 -21.05
N LEU A 201 7.65 8.46 -20.29
CA LEU A 201 7.65 8.27 -18.84
C LEU A 201 8.31 6.94 -18.46
N LYS A 202 7.89 5.82 -19.09
CA LYS A 202 8.51 4.50 -18.90
C LYS A 202 10.01 4.56 -19.15
N LYS A 203 10.43 5.16 -20.27
CA LYS A 203 11.84 5.30 -20.61
C LYS A 203 12.61 6.12 -19.59
N TRP A 204 12.04 7.22 -19.11
CA TRP A 204 12.66 8.09 -18.11
C TRP A 204 12.85 7.36 -16.77
N LEU A 205 11.80 6.68 -16.30
CA LEU A 205 11.82 5.90 -15.06
C LEU A 205 12.84 4.76 -15.14
N MET A 206 12.79 3.96 -16.20
CA MET A 206 13.69 2.80 -16.41
C MET A 206 15.17 3.18 -16.49
N ALA A 207 15.51 4.41 -16.81
CA ALA A 207 16.90 4.89 -16.78
C ALA A 207 17.52 4.86 -15.38
N SER A 208 16.72 4.76 -14.33
CA SER A 208 17.13 4.68 -12.92
C SER A 208 16.93 3.30 -12.30
N TYR A 209 16.38 2.34 -13.05
CA TYR A 209 16.19 0.97 -12.59
C TYR A 209 17.54 0.23 -12.55
N ALA A 210 17.88 -0.31 -11.39
CA ALA A 210 19.16 -0.99 -11.14
C ALA A 210 19.01 -2.50 -10.85
N GLY A 211 17.87 -3.10 -11.18
CA GLY A 211 17.61 -4.53 -10.96
C GLY A 211 17.07 -4.88 -9.58
N HIS A 212 16.84 -3.90 -8.73
CA HIS A 212 16.38 -4.10 -7.35
C HIS A 212 15.28 -3.09 -6.95
N GLY A 213 14.70 -3.26 -5.75
CA GLY A 213 13.67 -2.38 -5.22
C GLY A 213 14.15 -0.95 -4.95
N THR A 214 13.22 -0.03 -4.75
CA THR A 214 13.52 1.40 -4.49
C THR A 214 14.17 1.62 -3.13
N GLU A 215 13.86 0.77 -2.14
CA GLU A 215 14.25 0.93 -0.74
C GLU A 215 15.41 0.01 -0.33
N SER A 216 15.71 -1.02 -1.11
CA SER A 216 16.74 -1.99 -0.78
C SER A 216 17.45 -2.51 -2.01
N SER A 217 18.79 -2.43 -2.02
CA SER A 217 19.62 -3.01 -3.06
C SER A 217 19.81 -4.53 -2.91
N SER A 218 19.36 -5.12 -1.81
CA SER A 218 19.47 -6.57 -1.56
C SER A 218 18.26 -7.37 -2.05
N GLU A 219 17.19 -6.71 -2.50
CA GLU A 219 15.98 -7.35 -2.98
C GLU A 219 15.88 -7.22 -4.49
N GLU A 220 16.17 -8.30 -5.22
CA GLU A 220 15.99 -8.34 -6.66
C GLU A 220 14.52 -8.09 -7.03
N MET A 221 14.28 -7.25 -8.02
CA MET A 221 12.95 -6.90 -8.49
C MET A 221 12.95 -6.83 -10.02
N SER A 222 11.91 -7.36 -10.66
CA SER A 222 11.76 -7.22 -12.11
C SER A 222 11.46 -5.78 -12.52
N GLY A 223 11.77 -5.40 -13.76
CA GLY A 223 11.50 -4.05 -14.25
C GLY A 223 10.02 -3.67 -14.20
N ASP A 224 9.11 -4.60 -14.47
CA ASP A 224 7.66 -4.32 -14.44
C ASP A 224 7.13 -4.19 -12.99
N ALA A 225 7.61 -5.01 -12.05
CA ALA A 225 7.27 -4.85 -10.64
C ALA A 225 7.80 -3.51 -10.08
N TRP A 226 9.02 -3.13 -10.48
CA TRP A 226 9.59 -1.84 -10.11
C TRP A 226 8.81 -0.66 -10.72
N LEU A 227 8.43 -0.74 -12.00
CA LEU A 227 7.58 0.26 -12.64
C LEU A 227 6.22 0.37 -11.98
N PHE A 228 5.60 -0.74 -11.60
CA PHE A 228 4.36 -0.73 -10.84
C PHE A 228 4.55 0.06 -9.52
N LYS A 229 5.57 -0.28 -8.75
CA LYS A 229 5.84 0.34 -7.45
C LYS A 229 6.07 1.86 -7.54
N VAL A 230 6.88 2.31 -8.51
CA VAL A 230 7.09 3.77 -8.70
C VAL A 230 5.87 4.47 -9.24
N SER A 231 5.04 3.80 -10.06
CA SER A 231 3.78 4.35 -10.55
C SER A 231 2.76 4.55 -9.42
N VAL A 232 2.72 3.65 -8.44
CA VAL A 232 1.90 3.83 -7.24
C VAL A 232 2.25 5.16 -6.57
N GLY A 233 3.52 5.47 -6.35
CA GLY A 233 3.95 6.74 -5.77
C GLY A 233 3.56 7.96 -6.61
N LEU A 234 3.74 7.89 -7.95
CA LEU A 234 3.35 8.97 -8.87
C LEU A 234 1.84 9.26 -8.81
N ILE A 235 1.02 8.21 -8.68
CA ILE A 235 -0.43 8.32 -8.66
C ILE A 235 -0.94 8.75 -7.27
N MET A 236 -0.30 8.27 -6.20
CA MET A 236 -0.75 8.46 -4.83
C MET A 236 -0.44 9.85 -4.26
N ASP A 237 0.83 10.12 -4.06
CA ASP A 237 1.25 11.20 -3.16
C ASP A 237 2.38 12.08 -3.66
N MET A 238 2.94 11.83 -4.84
CA MET A 238 3.98 12.70 -5.40
C MET A 238 3.40 13.96 -6.05
N PRO A 239 4.11 15.11 -5.97
CA PRO A 239 3.68 16.40 -6.52
C PRO A 239 3.86 16.48 -8.05
N VAL A 240 3.38 15.48 -8.76
CA VAL A 240 3.40 15.45 -10.23
C VAL A 240 2.15 16.11 -10.81
N THR A 241 2.18 16.46 -12.12
CA THR A 241 1.02 17.03 -12.78
C THR A 241 -0.09 15.99 -12.99
N PRO A 242 -1.35 16.43 -13.20
CA PRO A 242 -2.45 15.52 -13.54
C PRO A 242 -2.15 14.65 -14.76
N GLU A 243 -1.51 15.21 -15.79
CA GLU A 243 -1.16 14.51 -17.04
C GLU A 243 -0.11 13.41 -16.79
N VAL A 244 0.85 13.64 -15.88
CA VAL A 244 1.82 12.63 -15.48
C VAL A 244 1.14 11.49 -14.71
N ARG A 245 0.15 11.78 -13.86
CA ARG A 245 -0.67 10.73 -13.22
C ARG A 245 -1.44 9.91 -14.25
N GLY A 246 -2.06 10.58 -15.24
CA GLY A 246 -2.70 9.90 -16.34
C GLY A 246 -1.74 9.05 -17.16
N ALA A 247 -0.53 9.55 -17.43
CA ALA A 247 0.51 8.77 -18.10
C ALA A 247 0.94 7.54 -17.29
N ALA A 248 1.01 7.64 -15.97
CA ALA A 248 1.31 6.51 -15.08
C ALA A 248 0.22 5.42 -15.16
N PHE A 249 -1.07 5.78 -15.13
CA PHE A 249 -2.16 4.83 -15.36
C PHE A 249 -2.10 4.16 -16.75
N ARG A 250 -1.80 4.91 -17.80
CA ARG A 250 -1.62 4.35 -19.16
C ARG A 250 -0.42 3.41 -19.23
N MET A 251 0.65 3.74 -18.53
CA MET A 251 1.82 2.88 -18.44
C MET A 251 1.48 1.56 -17.70
N LEU A 252 0.72 1.62 -16.61
CA LEU A 252 0.24 0.42 -15.91
C LEU A 252 -0.65 -0.46 -16.79
N ALA A 253 -1.46 0.14 -17.66
CA ALA A 253 -2.32 -0.58 -18.61
C ALA A 253 -1.54 -1.39 -19.67
N ASP A 254 -0.27 -1.09 -19.86
CA ASP A 254 0.64 -1.74 -20.83
C ASP A 254 1.68 -2.66 -20.13
N LEU A 255 1.60 -2.86 -18.80
CA LEU A 255 2.47 -3.80 -18.06
C LEU A 255 1.89 -5.21 -18.07
N ASP A 256 2.78 -6.20 -18.19
CA ASP A 256 2.40 -7.60 -18.09
C ASP A 256 2.03 -7.97 -16.63
N GLY A 257 1.06 -8.87 -16.49
CA GLY A 257 0.62 -9.41 -15.19
C GLY A 257 -0.21 -8.46 -14.33
N VAL A 258 -0.54 -7.26 -14.82
CA VAL A 258 -1.44 -6.34 -14.14
C VAL A 258 -2.87 -6.87 -14.18
N ARG A 259 -3.52 -6.86 -13.02
CA ARG A 259 -4.93 -7.25 -12.83
C ARG A 259 -5.73 -6.08 -12.28
N VAL A 260 -7.03 -6.10 -12.57
CA VAL A 260 -7.99 -5.15 -12.02
C VAL A 260 -9.07 -5.91 -11.29
N THR A 261 -9.42 -5.45 -10.10
CA THR A 261 -10.53 -5.95 -9.28
C THR A 261 -11.43 -4.78 -8.90
N GLU A 262 -12.66 -4.81 -9.37
CA GLU A 262 -13.67 -3.79 -9.08
C GLU A 262 -14.32 -4.03 -7.71
N ASN A 263 -14.94 -2.96 -7.14
CA ASN A 263 -15.71 -3.01 -5.91
C ASN A 263 -14.91 -3.52 -4.70
N VAL A 264 -13.63 -3.16 -4.61
CA VAL A 264 -12.84 -3.41 -3.42
C VAL A 264 -13.12 -2.36 -2.35
N THR A 265 -12.94 -2.73 -1.10
CA THR A 265 -12.97 -1.79 0.03
C THR A 265 -11.57 -1.67 0.58
N ASP A 266 -11.06 -0.45 0.71
CA ASP A 266 -9.77 -0.21 1.33
C ASP A 266 -9.81 -0.33 2.85
N ALA A 267 -8.66 -0.25 3.50
CA ALA A 267 -8.55 -0.36 4.95
C ALA A 267 -9.22 0.79 5.73
N GLU A 268 -9.61 1.89 5.06
CA GLU A 268 -10.41 3.00 5.64
C GLU A 268 -11.92 2.84 5.37
N GLY A 269 -12.35 1.73 4.75
CA GLY A 269 -13.76 1.47 4.43
C GLY A 269 -14.27 2.15 3.17
N ARG A 270 -13.38 2.73 2.34
CA ARG A 270 -13.77 3.43 1.10
C ARG A 270 -13.85 2.44 -0.06
N GLN A 271 -14.90 2.58 -0.87
CA GLN A 271 -15.08 1.76 -2.07
C GLN A 271 -14.22 2.28 -3.21
N GLY A 272 -13.65 1.37 -4.00
CA GLY A 272 -12.83 1.70 -5.14
C GLY A 272 -12.57 0.50 -6.05
N THR A 273 -11.68 0.70 -6.99
CA THR A 273 -11.13 -0.35 -7.85
C THR A 273 -9.66 -0.51 -7.56
N ALA A 274 -9.22 -1.76 -7.47
CA ALA A 274 -7.81 -2.10 -7.30
C ALA A 274 -7.16 -2.46 -8.65
N VAL A 275 -5.98 -1.90 -8.90
CA VAL A 275 -5.03 -2.40 -9.88
C VAL A 275 -3.86 -3.04 -9.15
N SER A 276 -3.42 -4.22 -9.58
CA SER A 276 -2.46 -5.00 -8.81
C SER A 276 -1.49 -5.83 -9.66
N VAL A 277 -0.37 -6.18 -9.01
CA VAL A 277 0.61 -7.16 -9.49
C VAL A 277 0.95 -8.13 -8.37
N GLU A 278 1.34 -9.37 -8.72
CA GLU A 278 1.91 -10.30 -7.75
C GLU A 278 3.39 -10.05 -7.53
N GLU A 279 3.79 -9.97 -6.28
CA GLU A 279 5.19 -9.95 -5.84
C GLU A 279 5.54 -11.28 -5.17
N ARG A 280 6.64 -11.90 -5.60
CA ARG A 280 7.15 -13.17 -5.08
C ARG A 280 8.41 -12.92 -4.28
N TYR A 281 8.45 -13.41 -3.06
CA TYR A 281 9.59 -13.25 -2.18
C TYR A 281 10.47 -14.50 -2.18
N GLU A 282 11.77 -14.34 -2.00
CA GLU A 282 12.73 -15.46 -1.87
C GLU A 282 12.34 -16.43 -0.74
N SER A 283 11.64 -15.94 0.28
CA SER A 283 11.10 -16.74 1.39
C SER A 283 9.93 -17.67 0.98
N GLY A 284 9.52 -17.65 -0.30
CA GLY A 284 8.45 -18.48 -0.85
C GLY A 284 7.04 -17.92 -0.66
N GLY A 285 6.90 -16.76 -0.03
CA GLY A 285 5.63 -16.03 0.05
C GLY A 285 5.27 -15.33 -1.25
N VAL A 286 3.98 -15.05 -1.45
CA VAL A 286 3.46 -14.25 -2.55
C VAL A 286 2.47 -13.25 -1.98
N SER A 287 2.66 -11.98 -2.30
CA SER A 287 1.68 -10.92 -2.03
C SER A 287 1.15 -10.33 -3.32
N GLU A 288 -0.05 -9.85 -3.27
CA GLU A 288 -0.60 -8.92 -4.24
C GLU A 288 -0.31 -7.50 -3.74
N ASN A 289 0.49 -6.75 -4.50
CA ASN A 289 0.66 -5.31 -4.30
C ASN A 289 -0.42 -4.61 -5.12
N ARG A 290 -1.32 -3.88 -4.47
CA ARG A 290 -2.45 -3.24 -5.13
C ARG A 290 -2.57 -1.76 -4.81
N LEU A 291 -2.83 -0.97 -5.83
CA LEU A 291 -3.28 0.42 -5.74
C LEU A 291 -4.79 0.44 -5.81
N VAL A 292 -5.44 0.94 -4.78
CA VAL A 292 -6.90 1.19 -4.78
C VAL A 292 -7.14 2.64 -5.18
N PHE A 293 -8.05 2.88 -6.10
CA PHE A 293 -8.41 4.21 -6.57
C PHE A 293 -9.92 4.37 -6.74
N ASP A 294 -10.40 5.60 -6.65
CA ASP A 294 -11.78 5.98 -6.91
C ASP A 294 -12.00 6.07 -8.43
N GLU A 295 -12.84 5.21 -8.96
CA GLU A 295 -13.16 5.20 -10.39
C GLU A 295 -13.81 6.49 -10.90
N THR A 296 -14.50 7.23 -10.04
CA THR A 296 -15.20 8.45 -10.45
C THR A 296 -14.22 9.59 -10.72
N THR A 297 -13.16 9.67 -9.94
CA THR A 297 -12.21 10.78 -9.94
C THR A 297 -10.82 10.43 -10.46
N GLY A 298 -10.49 9.14 -10.54
CA GLY A 298 -9.13 8.66 -10.83
C GLY A 298 -8.13 8.96 -9.69
N ARG A 299 -8.60 9.30 -8.48
CA ARG A 299 -7.73 9.58 -7.33
C ARG A 299 -7.36 8.31 -6.60
N ALA A 300 -6.10 8.19 -6.20
CA ALA A 300 -5.67 7.11 -5.34
C ALA A 300 -6.37 7.18 -3.97
N LEU A 301 -6.70 6.02 -3.42
CA LEU A 301 -7.22 5.84 -2.09
C LEU A 301 -6.19 5.17 -1.18
N ALA A 302 -5.61 4.05 -1.61
CA ALA A 302 -4.65 3.30 -0.80
C ALA A 302 -3.69 2.48 -1.66
N ASN A 303 -2.52 2.21 -1.11
CA ASN A 303 -1.66 1.10 -1.54
C ASN A 303 -1.69 0.01 -0.46
N GLU A 304 -1.92 -1.23 -0.86
CA GLU A 304 -2.09 -2.35 0.05
C GLU A 304 -1.34 -3.59 -0.43
N TYR A 305 -0.85 -4.36 0.53
CA TYR A 305 -0.24 -5.66 0.30
C TYR A 305 -1.13 -6.76 0.88
N VAL A 306 -1.67 -7.60 0.00
CA VAL A 306 -2.58 -8.69 0.36
C VAL A 306 -1.84 -10.01 0.26
N VAL A 307 -1.95 -10.86 1.26
CA VAL A 307 -1.35 -12.19 1.26
C VAL A 307 -2.06 -13.07 0.23
N VAL A 308 -1.33 -13.55 -0.78
CA VAL A 308 -1.80 -14.56 -1.74
C VAL A 308 -1.38 -15.95 -1.28
N LYS A 309 -0.10 -16.11 -0.97
CA LYS A 309 0.48 -17.33 -0.42
C LYS A 309 1.33 -16.96 0.79
N PRO A 310 0.99 -17.46 1.98
CA PRO A 310 1.81 -17.25 3.17
C PRO A 310 3.24 -17.75 2.96
N GLY A 311 4.21 -17.02 3.49
CA GLY A 311 5.62 -17.38 3.46
C GLY A 311 6.46 -16.25 4.06
N GLY A 312 7.61 -16.58 4.58
CA GLY A 312 8.44 -15.56 5.22
C GLY A 312 7.73 -14.86 6.38
N LEU A 313 7.69 -13.53 6.37
CA LEU A 313 6.98 -12.69 7.35
C LEU A 313 5.49 -12.97 7.44
N GLN A 314 4.92 -13.40 6.34
CA GLN A 314 3.48 -13.59 6.19
C GLN A 314 3.06 -15.03 6.54
N ALA A 315 4.00 -15.89 7.00
CA ALA A 315 3.71 -17.30 7.27
C ALA A 315 2.58 -17.51 8.31
N GLY A 316 2.37 -16.53 9.19
CA GLY A 316 1.28 -16.54 10.18
C GLY A 316 -0.03 -15.90 9.71
N PHE A 317 -0.11 -15.40 8.49
CA PHE A 317 -1.29 -14.69 7.98
C PHE A 317 -2.11 -15.56 7.05
N ALA A 318 -3.42 -15.42 7.08
CA ALA A 318 -4.30 -16.11 6.15
C ALA A 318 -4.21 -15.50 4.74
N PRO A 319 -4.37 -16.30 3.67
CA PRO A 319 -4.58 -15.77 2.33
C PRO A 319 -5.77 -14.78 2.32
N GLY A 320 -5.61 -13.66 1.63
CA GLY A 320 -6.58 -12.56 1.61
C GLY A 320 -6.39 -11.52 2.73
N ALA A 321 -5.53 -11.76 3.71
CA ALA A 321 -5.23 -10.76 4.73
C ALA A 321 -4.44 -9.57 4.14
N VAL A 322 -4.90 -8.34 4.41
CA VAL A 322 -4.13 -7.12 4.17
C VAL A 322 -3.12 -7.00 5.30
N TRP A 323 -1.85 -7.24 5.01
CA TRP A 323 -0.82 -7.24 6.04
C TRP A 323 -0.05 -5.92 6.16
N ASN A 324 -0.08 -5.12 5.09
CA ASN A 324 0.46 -3.76 5.08
C ASN A 324 -0.46 -2.91 4.22
N SER A 325 -0.79 -1.71 4.66
CA SER A 325 -1.53 -0.73 3.87
C SER A 325 -1.10 0.69 4.20
N THR A 326 -1.16 1.56 3.20
CA THR A 326 -1.02 3.00 3.33
C THR A 326 -2.21 3.65 2.65
N ALA A 327 -3.13 4.17 3.43
CA ALA A 327 -4.30 4.89 2.94
C ALA A 327 -3.95 6.38 2.77
N LEU A 328 -4.21 6.93 1.60
CA LEU A 328 -4.08 8.35 1.34
C LEU A 328 -5.31 9.07 1.90
N ILE A 329 -5.09 9.98 2.83
CA ILE A 329 -6.14 10.82 3.41
C ILE A 329 -6.22 12.13 2.65
N GLU A 330 -5.05 12.72 2.38
CA GLU A 330 -4.93 14.01 1.69
C GLU A 330 -3.59 14.08 0.95
N ALA A 331 -3.60 14.62 -0.25
CA ALA A 331 -2.39 15.08 -0.94
C ALA A 331 -2.73 16.29 -1.81
N GLY A 332 -1.91 17.33 -1.73
CA GLY A 332 -2.15 18.56 -2.49
C GLY A 332 -1.19 19.69 -2.14
N TRP A 333 -1.26 20.72 -2.96
CA TRP A 333 -0.57 21.97 -2.75
C TRP A 333 -1.29 22.83 -1.72
N THR A 334 -0.56 23.54 -0.87
CA THR A 334 -1.08 24.45 0.14
C THR A 334 -0.09 25.56 0.43
N ASP A 335 -0.62 26.73 0.85
CA ASP A 335 0.15 27.85 1.38
C ASP A 335 0.23 27.83 2.91
N ASP A 336 -0.47 26.89 3.55
CA ASP A 336 -0.34 26.68 4.98
C ASP A 336 1.10 26.22 5.30
N LYS A 337 1.54 26.55 6.51
CA LYS A 337 2.87 26.15 6.98
C LYS A 337 2.76 24.97 7.94
N PRO A 338 3.76 24.08 7.96
CA PRO A 338 3.82 23.04 8.98
C PRO A 338 3.72 23.64 10.37
N ALA A 339 2.90 23.03 11.24
CA ALA A 339 2.86 23.40 12.64
C ALA A 339 4.14 22.93 13.34
N SER A 340 4.89 23.86 13.93
CA SER A 340 6.13 23.60 14.69
C SER A 340 5.82 23.04 16.08
#